data_479bf9d67d5562b01479ce63b94e68b7
#
_entry.id   479bf9d67d5562b01479ce63b94e68b7
#
_cell.length_a   1.000
_cell.length_b   1.000
_cell.length_c   1.000
_cell.angle_alpha   90.00
_cell.angle_beta   90.00
_cell.angle_gamma   90.00
#
_symmetry.space_group_name_H-M   'P 1'
#
loop_
_entity.id
_entity.type
_entity.pdbx_description
1 polymer ?
#
loop_
_entity_poly.entity_id
_entity_poly.type
_entity_poly.pdbx_seq_one_letter_code
_entity_poly.pdbx_strand_id
1 'polypeptide(L)'
;MTRRLSPHALLPDERHDERERQAFVGALRGHLAGRVMPGNYAIYRGRVEPEFERQHGRKPVHHNEVRAVMERHPYYQFWSALQRCSQQRMWDAVIDSVEREWPRLNGEVKRSRRRGSLTLDPALTIPRYHTAVDIHLQPGGYHTDFVD
;
A
#
# COMPACT_ATOMS: atom_id res chain seq x y z
N MET A 1 3.53 -21.36 -2.38
CA MET A 1 2.22 -21.86 -1.90
C MET A 1 1.34 -20.65 -1.61
N THR A 2 0.39 -20.34 -2.49
CA THR A 2 -0.52 -19.20 -2.32
C THR A 2 -1.57 -19.57 -1.28
N ARG A 3 -1.54 -18.92 -0.14
CA ARG A 3 -2.53 -19.13 0.92
C ARG A 3 -3.88 -18.63 0.38
N ARG A 4 -4.78 -19.55 0.06
CA ARG A 4 -6.17 -19.18 -0.29
C ARG A 4 -6.80 -18.52 0.94
N LEU A 5 -7.30 -17.31 0.77
CA LEU A 5 -8.12 -16.67 1.79
C LEU A 5 -9.37 -17.52 2.02
N SER A 6 -9.79 -17.63 3.27
CA SER A 6 -11.07 -18.29 3.57
C SER A 6 -12.19 -17.46 2.93
N PRO A 7 -13.21 -18.13 2.37
CA PRO A 7 -14.38 -17.43 1.84
C PRO A 7 -14.98 -16.50 2.91
N HIS A 8 -15.22 -15.25 2.54
CA HIS A 8 -15.80 -14.25 3.40
C HIS A 8 -16.88 -13.47 2.63
N ALA A 9 -18.01 -13.17 3.29
CA ALA A 9 -19.15 -12.52 2.63
C ALA A 9 -18.81 -11.14 1.99
N LEU A 10 -17.76 -10.48 2.49
CA LEU A 10 -17.29 -9.19 1.96
C LEU A 10 -16.21 -9.32 0.87
N LEU A 11 -15.87 -10.52 0.43
CA LEU A 11 -15.01 -10.68 -0.74
C LEU A 11 -15.87 -10.59 -2.00
N PRO A 12 -15.47 -9.81 -3.02
CA PRO A 12 -16.17 -9.80 -4.30
C PRO A 12 -15.97 -11.14 -5.02
N ASP A 13 -16.94 -11.51 -5.85
CA ASP A 13 -16.80 -12.61 -6.79
C ASP A 13 -15.95 -12.15 -7.98
N GLU A 14 -14.79 -12.76 -8.14
CA GLU A 14 -13.81 -12.38 -9.16
C GLU A 14 -14.08 -13.12 -10.48
N ARG A 15 -14.05 -12.39 -11.58
CA ARG A 15 -13.98 -12.95 -12.93
C ARG A 15 -12.58 -13.53 -13.19
N HIS A 16 -12.46 -14.33 -14.24
CA HIS A 16 -11.19 -14.95 -14.57
C HIS A 16 -10.08 -13.93 -14.83
N ASP A 17 -10.34 -12.93 -15.64
CA ASP A 17 -9.39 -11.87 -15.98
C ASP A 17 -9.00 -10.98 -14.78
N GLU A 18 -9.93 -10.72 -13.87
CA GLU A 18 -9.68 -9.99 -12.64
C GLU A 18 -8.74 -10.78 -11.73
N ARG A 19 -8.97 -12.08 -11.61
CA ARG A 19 -8.11 -12.98 -10.82
C ARG A 19 -6.70 -13.06 -11.39
N GLU A 20 -6.55 -13.14 -12.71
CA GLU A 20 -5.25 -13.16 -13.36
C GLU A 20 -4.48 -11.84 -13.17
N ARG A 21 -5.17 -10.70 -13.25
CA ARG A 21 -4.58 -9.38 -12.93
C ARG A 21 -4.09 -9.31 -11.49
N GLN A 22 -4.90 -9.79 -10.55
CA GLN A 22 -4.52 -9.82 -9.12
C GLN A 22 -3.35 -10.77 -8.85
N ALA A 23 -3.34 -11.94 -9.49
CA ALA A 23 -2.24 -12.89 -9.39
C ALA A 23 -0.93 -12.30 -9.92
N PHE A 24 -0.97 -11.61 -11.05
CA PHE A 24 0.19 -10.89 -11.61
C PHE A 24 0.71 -9.82 -10.64
N VAL A 25 -0.17 -8.96 -10.12
CA VAL A 25 0.22 -7.91 -9.17
C VAL A 25 0.78 -8.51 -7.88
N GLY A 26 0.20 -9.60 -7.39
CA GLY A 26 0.71 -10.35 -6.24
C GLY A 26 2.13 -10.89 -6.48
N ALA A 27 2.38 -11.47 -7.64
CA ALA A 27 3.70 -11.96 -8.05
C ALA A 27 4.72 -10.81 -8.18
N LEU A 28 4.32 -9.69 -8.81
CA LEU A 28 5.15 -8.48 -8.92
C LEU A 28 5.56 -7.96 -7.55
N ARG A 29 4.61 -7.79 -6.64
CA ARG A 29 4.88 -7.31 -5.27
C ARG A 29 5.77 -8.27 -4.49
N GLY A 30 5.55 -9.58 -4.65
CA GLY A 30 6.42 -10.61 -4.08
C GLY A 30 7.86 -10.50 -4.60
N HIS A 31 8.04 -10.25 -5.90
CA HIS A 31 9.35 -10.02 -6.49
C HIS A 31 10.02 -8.75 -5.96
N LEU A 32 9.28 -7.64 -5.89
CA LEU A 32 9.79 -6.39 -5.35
C LEU A 32 10.25 -6.53 -3.89
N ALA A 33 9.47 -7.20 -3.05
CA ALA A 33 9.81 -7.43 -1.66
C ALA A 33 10.98 -8.41 -1.48
N GLY A 34 11.01 -9.50 -2.26
CA GLY A 34 11.96 -10.58 -2.08
C GLY A 34 13.27 -10.43 -2.86
N ARG A 35 13.29 -9.61 -3.91
CA ARG A 35 14.47 -9.46 -4.79
C ARG A 35 14.95 -8.03 -4.89
N VAL A 36 14.06 -7.07 -5.11
CA VAL A 36 14.48 -5.68 -5.33
C VAL A 36 14.75 -4.96 -4.02
N MET A 37 13.89 -5.09 -3.03
CA MET A 37 14.06 -4.43 -1.72
C MET A 37 15.39 -4.81 -1.02
N PRO A 38 15.82 -6.08 -0.98
CA PRO A 38 17.10 -6.44 -0.39
C PRO A 38 18.31 -5.74 -1.03
N GLY A 39 18.22 -5.38 -2.31
CA GLY A 39 19.24 -4.60 -3.00
C GLY A 39 19.49 -3.23 -2.37
N ASN A 40 18.46 -2.58 -1.83
CA ASN A 40 18.63 -1.31 -1.10
C ASN A 40 19.51 -1.49 0.14
N TYR A 41 19.30 -2.58 0.88
CA TYR A 41 20.12 -2.87 2.05
C TYR A 41 21.58 -3.17 1.67
N ALA A 42 21.81 -3.94 0.61
CA ALA A 42 23.14 -4.22 0.12
C ALA A 42 23.86 -2.94 -0.33
N ILE A 43 23.17 -2.04 -1.02
CA ILE A 43 23.71 -0.73 -1.44
C ILE A 43 24.00 0.16 -0.22
N TYR A 44 23.08 0.22 0.74
CA TYR A 44 23.28 0.98 1.96
C TYR A 44 24.54 0.50 2.69
N ARG A 45 24.67 -0.79 2.96
CA ARG A 45 25.81 -1.34 3.69
C ARG A 45 27.12 -1.28 2.91
N GLY A 46 27.09 -1.53 1.61
CA GLY A 46 28.29 -1.64 0.79
C GLY A 46 28.82 -0.28 0.25
N ARG A 47 27.96 0.74 0.18
CA ARG A 47 28.33 2.01 -0.44
C ARG A 47 27.95 3.23 0.41
N VAL A 48 26.70 3.32 0.82
CA VAL A 48 26.15 4.55 1.41
C VAL A 48 26.65 4.78 2.83
N GLU A 49 26.60 3.75 3.68
CA GLU A 49 27.05 3.85 5.07
C GLU A 49 28.56 4.16 5.16
N PRO A 50 29.46 3.47 4.43
CA PRO A 50 30.89 3.82 4.43
C PRO A 50 31.18 5.22 3.90
N GLU A 51 30.46 5.67 2.89
CA GLU A 51 30.61 7.03 2.35
C GLU A 51 30.16 8.08 3.38
N PHE A 52 29.01 7.85 4.04
CA PHE A 52 28.53 8.71 5.10
C PHE A 52 29.54 8.79 6.26
N GLU A 53 30.08 7.65 6.69
CA GLU A 53 31.08 7.59 7.76
C GLU A 53 32.36 8.36 7.41
N ARG A 54 32.82 8.27 6.16
CA ARG A 54 33.97 9.03 5.68
C ARG A 54 33.72 10.55 5.67
N GLN A 55 32.51 10.98 5.31
CA GLN A 55 32.16 12.40 5.24
C GLN A 55 31.88 13.02 6.61
N HIS A 56 31.33 12.26 7.56
CA HIS A 56 30.85 12.78 8.84
C HIS A 56 31.65 12.28 10.06
N GLY A 57 32.62 11.39 9.87
CA GLY A 57 33.40 10.79 10.95
C GLY A 57 32.60 9.84 11.86
N ARG A 58 31.37 9.50 11.49
CA ARG A 58 30.47 8.62 12.25
C ARG A 58 29.48 7.93 11.33
N LYS A 59 28.89 6.84 11.80
CA LYS A 59 27.75 6.20 11.13
C LYS A 59 26.46 7.00 11.30
N PRO A 60 25.46 6.83 10.41
CA PRO A 60 24.13 7.37 10.63
C PRO A 60 23.54 6.83 11.92
N VAL A 61 22.96 7.68 12.75
CA VAL A 61 22.32 7.32 14.03
C VAL A 61 20.80 7.43 13.99
N HIS A 62 20.28 8.11 12.96
CA HIS A 62 18.85 8.32 12.79
C HIS A 62 18.37 7.92 11.40
N HIS A 63 17.17 7.31 11.30
CA HIS A 63 16.63 6.84 10.03
C HIS A 63 16.49 7.96 8.97
N ASN A 64 16.27 9.21 9.39
CA ASN A 64 16.20 10.34 8.46
C ASN A 64 17.54 10.63 7.76
N GLU A 65 18.67 10.39 8.44
CA GLU A 65 19.99 10.52 7.81
C GLU A 65 20.18 9.44 6.73
N VAL A 66 19.81 8.21 7.05
CA VAL A 66 19.82 7.09 6.09
C VAL A 66 18.91 7.41 4.90
N ARG A 67 17.70 7.86 5.18
CA ARG A 67 16.72 8.23 4.14
C ARG A 67 17.24 9.33 3.23
N ALA A 68 17.78 10.42 3.79
CA ALA A 68 18.25 11.57 3.02
C ALA A 68 19.36 11.22 2.02
N VAL A 69 20.22 10.24 2.35
CA VAL A 69 21.25 9.77 1.43
C VAL A 69 20.74 8.71 0.45
N MET A 70 19.88 7.80 0.91
CA MET A 70 19.31 6.76 0.05
C MET A 70 18.37 7.34 -1.03
N GLU A 71 17.59 8.36 -0.71
CA GLU A 71 16.70 9.04 -1.67
C GLU A 71 17.44 9.62 -2.89
N ARG A 72 18.75 9.87 -2.78
CA ARG A 72 19.59 10.31 -3.89
C ARG A 72 20.15 9.17 -4.73
N HIS A 73 20.05 7.95 -4.25
CA HIS A 73 20.60 6.78 -4.93
C HIS A 73 19.64 6.27 -6.02
N PRO A 74 20.08 6.10 -7.29
CA PRO A 74 19.20 5.71 -8.39
C PRO A 74 18.45 4.39 -8.15
N TYR A 75 19.07 3.43 -7.52
CA TYR A 75 18.42 2.15 -7.21
C TYR A 75 17.26 2.32 -6.21
N TYR A 76 17.44 3.16 -5.20
CA TYR A 76 16.38 3.47 -4.24
C TYR A 76 15.21 4.21 -4.93
N GLN A 77 15.51 5.17 -5.78
CA GLN A 77 14.51 5.90 -6.57
C GLN A 77 13.72 4.95 -7.47
N PHE A 78 14.42 4.04 -8.16
CA PHE A 78 13.80 3.00 -8.98
C PHE A 78 12.88 2.09 -8.15
N TRP A 79 13.37 1.55 -7.03
CA TRP A 79 12.57 0.74 -6.11
C TRP A 79 11.34 1.49 -5.60
N SER A 80 11.52 2.74 -5.16
CA SER A 80 10.43 3.59 -4.64
C SER A 80 9.35 3.83 -5.69
N ALA A 81 9.75 4.12 -6.94
CA ALA A 81 8.83 4.28 -8.06
C ALA A 81 8.05 2.98 -8.36
N LEU A 82 8.73 1.84 -8.38
CA LEU A 82 8.08 0.53 -8.59
C LEU A 82 7.11 0.18 -7.46
N GLN A 83 7.46 0.47 -6.19
CA GLN A 83 6.57 0.27 -5.06
C GLN A 83 5.29 1.08 -5.22
N ARG A 84 5.40 2.36 -5.56
CA ARG A 84 4.24 3.21 -5.81
C ARG A 84 3.38 2.68 -6.98
N CYS A 85 4.00 2.37 -8.10
CA CYS A 85 3.30 1.80 -9.25
C CYS A 85 2.60 0.48 -8.92
N SER A 86 3.27 -0.40 -8.15
CA SER A 86 2.69 -1.68 -7.76
C SER A 86 1.50 -1.52 -6.82
N GLN A 87 1.50 -0.51 -5.96
CA GLN A 87 0.37 -0.19 -5.10
C GLN A 87 -0.81 0.32 -5.91
N GLN A 88 -0.59 1.23 -6.85
CA GLN A 88 -1.63 1.70 -7.75
C GLN A 88 -2.22 0.55 -8.57
N ARG A 89 -1.37 -0.32 -9.15
CA ARG A 89 -1.81 -1.51 -9.90
C ARG A 89 -2.61 -2.50 -9.07
N MET A 90 -2.35 -2.57 -7.77
CA MET A 90 -3.14 -3.39 -6.86
C MET A 90 -4.60 -2.90 -6.80
N TRP A 91 -4.80 -1.58 -6.71
CA TRP A 91 -6.14 -1.00 -6.72
C TRP A 91 -6.82 -1.15 -8.06
N ASP A 92 -6.12 -0.85 -9.16
CA ASP A 92 -6.62 -1.06 -10.53
C ASP A 92 -7.07 -2.53 -10.76
N ALA A 93 -6.41 -3.49 -10.10
CA ALA A 93 -6.74 -4.90 -10.26
C ALA A 93 -8.01 -5.34 -9.51
N VAL A 94 -8.46 -4.60 -8.50
CA VAL A 94 -9.61 -4.98 -7.67
C VAL A 94 -10.83 -4.08 -7.86
N ILE A 95 -10.66 -2.87 -8.39
CA ILE A 95 -11.73 -1.87 -8.46
C ILE A 95 -12.95 -2.37 -9.24
N ASP A 96 -12.73 -2.99 -10.40
CA ASP A 96 -13.82 -3.50 -11.25
C ASP A 96 -14.68 -4.54 -10.51
N SER A 97 -14.04 -5.41 -9.72
CA SER A 97 -14.74 -6.43 -8.92
C SER A 97 -15.57 -5.79 -7.80
N VAL A 98 -14.99 -4.80 -7.13
CA VAL A 98 -15.65 -4.09 -6.02
C VAL A 98 -16.82 -3.28 -6.54
N GLU A 99 -16.66 -2.50 -7.60
CA GLU A 99 -17.74 -1.69 -8.20
C GLU A 99 -18.90 -2.55 -8.69
N ARG A 100 -18.61 -3.64 -9.37
CA ARG A 100 -19.65 -4.58 -9.84
C ARG A 100 -20.42 -5.20 -8.69
N GLU A 101 -19.74 -5.55 -7.61
CA GLU A 101 -20.34 -6.21 -6.45
C GLU A 101 -20.84 -5.24 -5.38
N TRP A 102 -20.68 -3.94 -5.60
CA TRP A 102 -20.99 -2.91 -4.62
C TRP A 102 -22.36 -3.03 -3.96
N PRO A 103 -23.47 -3.24 -4.72
CA PRO A 103 -24.81 -3.37 -4.09
C PRO A 103 -24.88 -4.54 -3.11
N ARG A 104 -24.26 -5.68 -3.44
CA ARG A 104 -24.21 -6.86 -2.59
C ARG A 104 -23.34 -6.61 -1.37
N LEU A 105 -22.11 -6.11 -1.57
CA LEU A 105 -21.15 -5.83 -0.50
C LEU A 105 -21.71 -4.84 0.51
N ASN A 106 -22.29 -3.74 0.04
CA ASN A 106 -22.94 -2.75 0.89
C ASN A 106 -24.15 -3.35 1.66
N GLY A 107 -24.92 -4.23 1.03
CA GLY A 107 -25.99 -4.98 1.68
C GLY A 107 -25.47 -5.88 2.80
N GLU A 108 -24.33 -6.54 2.61
CA GLU A 108 -23.71 -7.38 3.66
C GLU A 108 -23.17 -6.51 4.82
N VAL A 109 -22.53 -5.38 4.54
CA VAL A 109 -22.08 -4.45 5.58
C VAL A 109 -23.27 -3.98 6.44
N LYS A 110 -24.38 -3.59 5.81
CA LYS A 110 -25.60 -3.14 6.52
C LYS A 110 -26.27 -4.25 7.34
N ARG A 111 -26.19 -5.49 6.88
CA ARG A 111 -26.73 -6.67 7.59
C ARG A 111 -25.82 -7.17 8.71
N SER A 112 -24.54 -6.84 8.67
CA SER A 112 -23.59 -7.32 9.68
C SER A 112 -23.97 -6.77 11.07
N ARG A 113 -24.02 -7.66 12.08
CA ARG A 113 -24.26 -7.24 13.45
C ARG A 113 -23.05 -6.43 13.94
N ARG A 114 -23.30 -5.23 14.42
CA ARG A 114 -22.28 -4.43 15.10
C ARG A 114 -21.78 -5.20 16.33
N ARG A 115 -20.48 -5.43 16.38
CA ARG A 115 -19.80 -5.99 17.54
C ARG A 115 -18.96 -4.86 18.15
N GLY A 116 -19.37 -4.40 19.34
CA GLY A 116 -18.72 -3.29 20.03
C GLY A 116 -19.49 -1.98 19.92
N SER A 117 -18.92 -0.92 20.45
CA SER A 117 -19.44 0.46 20.42
C SER A 117 -18.70 1.31 19.41
N LEU A 118 -19.41 2.20 18.75
CA LEU A 118 -18.86 3.23 17.86
C LEU A 118 -19.21 4.59 18.47
N THR A 119 -18.19 5.34 18.84
CA THR A 119 -18.34 6.73 19.29
C THR A 119 -17.81 7.63 18.19
N LEU A 120 -18.65 8.49 17.67
CA LEU A 120 -18.30 9.49 16.66
C LEU A 120 -18.33 10.87 17.33
N ASP A 121 -17.33 11.68 17.04
CA ASP A 121 -17.34 13.09 17.41
C ASP A 121 -17.81 13.92 16.21
N PRO A 122 -19.07 14.44 16.24
CA PRO A 122 -19.61 15.23 15.14
C PRO A 122 -18.92 16.60 15.00
N ALA A 123 -18.16 17.04 16.01
CA ALA A 123 -17.40 18.29 15.97
C ALA A 123 -15.97 18.10 15.44
N LEU A 124 -15.57 16.88 15.14
CA LEU A 124 -14.22 16.59 14.62
C LEU A 124 -14.02 17.28 13.27
N THR A 125 -13.13 18.24 13.24
CA THR A 125 -12.71 18.88 11.99
C THR A 125 -11.63 18.03 11.32
N ILE A 126 -11.96 17.43 10.21
CA ILE A 126 -11.00 16.62 9.45
C ILE A 126 -10.09 17.56 8.65
N PRO A 127 -8.75 17.44 8.81
CA PRO A 127 -7.82 18.27 8.07
C PRO A 127 -8.00 18.11 6.55
N ARG A 128 -7.96 19.21 5.82
CA ARG A 128 -8.21 19.23 4.37
C ARG A 128 -7.33 18.27 3.58
N TYR A 129 -6.09 18.02 4.02
CA TYR A 129 -5.21 17.08 3.33
C TYR A 129 -5.71 15.62 3.36
N HIS A 130 -6.55 15.24 4.32
CA HIS A 130 -7.19 13.92 4.36
C HIS A 130 -8.31 13.76 3.32
N THR A 131 -8.92 14.88 2.93
CA THR A 131 -10.06 14.88 1.99
C THR A 131 -9.67 15.30 0.57
N ALA A 132 -8.50 15.95 0.41
CA ALA A 132 -8.07 16.52 -0.88
C ALA A 132 -7.15 15.60 -1.68
N VAL A 133 -6.55 14.60 -1.06
CA VAL A 133 -5.62 13.66 -1.69
C VAL A 133 -5.85 12.25 -1.17
N ASP A 134 -5.72 11.29 -2.07
CA ASP A 134 -5.70 9.87 -1.71
C ASP A 134 -4.34 9.52 -1.13
N ILE A 135 -4.23 9.59 0.20
CA ILE A 135 -2.96 9.43 0.93
C ILE A 135 -2.34 8.06 0.71
N HIS A 136 -3.17 7.04 0.53
CA HIS A 136 -2.74 5.66 0.39
C HIS A 136 -2.95 5.09 -1.01
N LEU A 137 -3.30 5.92 -1.99
CA LEU A 137 -3.72 5.47 -3.31
C LEU A 137 -4.87 4.45 -3.23
N GLN A 138 -5.73 4.63 -2.25
CA GLN A 138 -6.90 3.79 -2.03
C GLN A 138 -8.12 4.53 -2.55
N PRO A 139 -8.86 3.95 -3.49
CA PRO A 139 -10.18 4.47 -3.85
C PRO A 139 -11.00 4.55 -2.56
N GLY A 140 -11.65 5.65 -2.37
CA GLY A 140 -12.41 5.79 -1.18
C GLY A 140 -11.64 6.20 0.06
N GLY A 141 -10.38 6.60 -0.02
CA GLY A 141 -9.54 7.07 1.09
C GLY A 141 -10.37 7.67 2.22
N TYR A 142 -9.92 8.25 3.20
CA TYR A 142 -10.69 8.60 4.42
C TYR A 142 -12.05 9.32 4.22
N HIS A 143 -12.34 9.83 3.03
CA HIS A 143 -13.58 10.53 2.68
C HIS A 143 -13.87 10.44 1.20
N THR A 144 -14.26 9.30 0.75
CA THR A 144 -14.76 9.18 -0.59
C THR A 144 -16.12 8.52 -0.54
N ASP A 145 -16.98 8.87 -1.47
CA ASP A 145 -18.31 8.30 -1.66
C ASP A 145 -18.31 6.77 -1.82
N PHE A 146 -17.12 6.19 -1.81
CA PHE A 146 -16.91 4.75 -1.96
C PHE A 146 -17.16 3.95 -0.67
N VAL A 147 -17.18 4.60 0.48
CA VAL A 147 -17.26 3.97 1.82
C VAL A 147 -18.49 4.39 2.61
N ASP A 148 -19.41 5.16 2.03
CA ASP A 148 -20.68 5.57 2.66
C ASP A 148 -21.63 4.41 2.91
#